data_ebd9214d890a7609215543fa95ba45f0
#
_entry.id   ebd9214d890a7609215543fa95ba45f0
#
_cell.length_a   1.000
_cell.length_b   1.000
_cell.length_c   1.000
_cell.angle_alpha   90.00
_cell.angle_beta   90.00
_cell.angle_gamma   90.00
#
_symmetry.space_group_name_H-M   'P 1'
#
loop_
_entity.id
_entity.type
_entity.pdbx_description
1 polymer ?
#
loop_
_entity_poly.entity_id
_entity_poly.type
_entity_poly.pdbx_seq_one_letter_code
_entity_poly.pdbx_strand_id
1 'polypeptide(L)'
;MCYSRPRMADGGSRHEWPGASLARVPYWVYQDEANYRAELRRIFEGPVWSYVCLDSDLPKAGDYRTSFLGEMPVIVVRGAQGEIHAFENRCAHRGALIALDDSGSTGSHFQCIYHAWTYDLAGSLVGIAFEKGSNGQGGMPASFCKADHGPRKLRTTVLAGLVFATLSPDTPPIEEYLGDEVLGRLRRVLHKETRVMGRFTQALPNNWKLYVENVKGTYHASLLHTFFGTFRITRLTQGAASW
;
A
#
# COMPACT_ATOMS: atom_id res chain seq x y z
N MET A 1 14.17 -23.82 15.03
CA MET A 1 14.69 -23.06 16.18
C MET A 1 13.93 -21.74 16.23
N CYS A 2 13.01 -21.59 17.20
CA CYS A 2 12.27 -20.34 17.40
C CYS A 2 13.21 -19.31 18.06
N TYR A 3 13.50 -18.25 17.33
CA TYR A 3 14.14 -17.08 17.92
C TYR A 3 13.09 -16.30 18.74
N SER A 4 13.12 -16.46 20.06
CA SER A 4 12.39 -15.59 20.98
C SER A 4 13.09 -14.23 21.03
N ARG A 5 12.44 -13.18 20.50
CA ARG A 5 12.88 -11.81 20.67
C ARG A 5 12.77 -11.43 22.17
N PRO A 6 13.80 -10.83 22.79
CA PRO A 6 13.69 -10.34 24.14
C PRO A 6 12.63 -9.23 24.21
N ARG A 7 11.73 -9.30 25.21
CA ARG A 7 10.86 -8.18 25.59
C ARG A 7 11.76 -7.04 26.07
N MET A 8 11.82 -5.97 25.29
CA MET A 8 12.42 -4.71 25.75
C MET A 8 11.51 -4.12 26.83
N ALA A 9 12.08 -3.87 28.00
CA ALA A 9 11.42 -3.18 29.10
C ALA A 9 11.01 -1.77 28.65
N ASP A 10 9.82 -1.33 29.08
CA ASP A 10 9.29 0.05 28.97
C ASP A 10 10.13 1.03 29.79
N GLY A 11 11.36 1.23 29.39
CA GLY A 11 12.21 2.33 29.82
C GLY A 11 12.19 3.39 28.72
N GLY A 12 11.22 4.31 28.77
CA GLY A 12 11.12 5.41 27.82
C GLY A 12 12.39 6.26 27.82
N SER A 13 13.37 5.91 27.00
CA SER A 13 14.43 6.83 26.64
C SER A 13 13.76 7.95 25.85
N ARG A 14 13.66 9.14 26.44
CA ARG A 14 13.27 10.36 25.71
C ARG A 14 14.33 10.56 24.64
N HIS A 15 13.96 10.26 23.40
CA HIS A 15 14.80 10.57 22.26
C HIS A 15 14.93 12.09 22.15
N GLU A 16 16.13 12.61 22.34
CA GLU A 16 16.42 14.03 22.19
C GLU A 16 16.87 14.32 20.76
N TRP A 17 16.32 15.37 20.18
CA TRP A 17 16.81 15.89 18.90
C TRP A 17 18.11 16.67 19.14
N PRO A 18 19.20 16.39 18.43
CA PRO A 18 20.52 16.98 18.76
C PRO A 18 20.64 18.44 18.31
N GLY A 19 19.81 19.32 18.85
CA GLY A 19 19.84 20.76 18.61
C GLY A 19 18.62 21.29 17.84
N ALA A 20 18.58 22.58 17.56
CA ALA A 20 17.47 23.26 16.91
C ALA A 20 17.45 23.11 15.37
N SER A 21 18.46 22.48 14.78
CA SER A 21 18.62 22.34 13.33
C SER A 21 18.22 20.96 12.85
N LEU A 22 17.56 20.90 11.69
CA LEU A 22 17.27 19.65 10.97
C LEU A 22 18.49 19.13 10.17
N ALA A 23 19.64 19.79 10.24
CA ALA A 23 20.86 19.40 9.52
C ALA A 23 21.46 18.07 9.99
N ARG A 24 21.05 17.59 11.16
CA ARG A 24 21.45 16.28 11.72
C ARG A 24 20.23 15.49 12.14
N VAL A 25 19.97 14.40 11.42
CA VAL A 25 18.92 13.46 11.78
C VAL A 25 19.50 12.36 12.67
N PRO A 26 19.00 12.19 13.90
CA PRO A 26 19.53 11.16 14.80
C PRO A 26 19.13 9.76 14.32
N TYR A 27 19.99 8.77 14.53
CA TYR A 27 19.78 7.40 14.04
C TYR A 27 18.50 6.74 14.57
N TRP A 28 18.03 7.10 15.77
CA TRP A 28 16.80 6.56 16.32
C TRP A 28 15.57 6.83 15.43
N VAL A 29 15.57 7.91 14.65
CA VAL A 29 14.50 8.20 13.67
C VAL A 29 14.31 7.04 12.68
N TYR A 30 15.37 6.33 12.35
CA TYR A 30 15.36 5.21 11.42
C TYR A 30 15.28 3.83 12.08
N GLN A 31 15.61 3.73 13.36
CA GLN A 31 15.84 2.45 14.05
C GLN A 31 14.82 2.16 15.15
N ASP A 32 14.14 3.18 15.67
CA ASP A 32 13.20 3.03 16.77
C ASP A 32 11.88 2.40 16.31
N GLU A 33 11.53 1.26 16.89
CA GLU A 33 10.34 0.49 16.55
C GLU A 33 9.05 1.25 16.92
N ALA A 34 9.03 1.97 18.05
CA ALA A 34 7.85 2.71 18.48
C ALA A 34 7.55 3.88 17.53
N ASN A 35 8.61 4.54 17.06
CA ASN A 35 8.51 5.57 16.02
C ASN A 35 7.95 4.98 14.70
N TYR A 36 8.51 3.86 14.26
CA TYR A 36 8.02 3.19 13.06
C TYR A 36 6.54 2.76 13.17
N ARG A 37 6.11 2.22 14.30
CA ARG A 37 4.71 1.88 14.55
C ARG A 37 3.80 3.10 14.57
N ALA A 38 4.30 4.24 15.03
CA ALA A 38 3.56 5.50 14.96
C ALA A 38 3.42 6.00 13.52
N GLU A 39 4.46 5.85 12.70
CA GLU A 39 4.45 6.17 11.26
C GLU A 39 3.43 5.33 10.50
N LEU A 40 3.38 4.01 10.73
CA LEU A 40 2.38 3.14 10.12
C LEU A 40 0.97 3.66 10.38
N ARG A 41 0.64 3.96 11.64
CA ARG A 41 -0.70 4.44 12.00
C ARG A 41 -1.02 5.84 11.49
N ARG A 42 -0.05 6.77 11.51
CA ARG A 42 -0.30 8.19 11.24
C ARG A 42 -0.11 8.56 9.77
N ILE A 43 0.79 7.85 9.09
CA ILE A 43 1.14 8.13 7.69
C ILE A 43 0.44 7.11 6.78
N PHE A 44 0.79 5.84 6.88
CA PHE A 44 0.30 4.84 5.91
C PHE A 44 -1.18 4.46 6.11
N GLU A 45 -1.65 4.39 7.35
CA GLU A 45 -3.04 4.06 7.71
C GLU A 45 -3.88 5.31 8.06
N GLY A 46 -3.24 6.47 8.08
CA GLY A 46 -3.86 7.76 8.38
C GLY A 46 -4.65 8.34 7.20
N PRO A 47 -5.04 9.64 7.30
CA PRO A 47 -5.82 10.31 6.26
C PRO A 47 -4.95 10.72 5.06
N VAL A 48 -4.38 9.72 4.39
CA VAL A 48 -3.49 9.88 3.24
C VAL A 48 -3.97 9.06 2.06
N TRP A 49 -3.70 9.53 0.85
CA TRP A 49 -3.85 8.75 -0.37
C TRP A 49 -2.54 8.06 -0.71
N SER A 50 -2.57 6.75 -0.80
CA SER A 50 -1.43 5.94 -1.25
C SER A 50 -1.66 5.47 -2.69
N TYR A 51 -0.67 5.67 -3.57
CA TYR A 51 -0.68 5.07 -4.89
C TYR A 51 -0.56 3.56 -4.78
N VAL A 52 -1.39 2.82 -5.52
CA VAL A 52 -1.42 1.35 -5.45
C VAL A 52 -1.17 0.66 -6.79
N CYS A 53 -1.67 1.20 -7.90
CA CYS A 53 -1.41 0.68 -9.26
C CYS A 53 -1.81 1.71 -10.33
N LEU A 54 -1.59 1.37 -11.60
CA LEU A 54 -2.18 2.12 -12.71
C LEU A 54 -3.58 1.56 -13.03
N ASP A 55 -4.47 2.42 -13.51
CA ASP A 55 -5.79 2.02 -14.02
C ASP A 55 -5.65 1.03 -15.20
N SER A 56 -4.62 1.24 -16.04
CA SER A 56 -4.28 0.34 -17.16
C SER A 56 -3.76 -1.04 -16.74
N ASP A 57 -3.47 -1.25 -15.46
CA ASP A 57 -3.15 -2.59 -14.93
C ASP A 57 -4.38 -3.49 -14.78
N LEU A 58 -5.57 -2.88 -14.80
CA LEU A 58 -6.85 -3.50 -14.51
C LEU A 58 -7.83 -3.30 -15.69
N PRO A 59 -7.51 -3.75 -16.92
CA PRO A 59 -8.28 -3.40 -18.11
C PRO A 59 -9.68 -4.02 -18.16
N LYS A 60 -9.93 -5.12 -17.44
CA LYS A 60 -11.20 -5.86 -17.49
C LYS A 60 -11.71 -6.17 -16.09
N ALA A 61 -13.02 -6.34 -15.96
CA ALA A 61 -13.65 -6.84 -14.74
C ALA A 61 -12.98 -8.14 -14.27
N GLY A 62 -12.66 -8.20 -12.96
CA GLY A 62 -11.95 -9.31 -12.35
C GLY A 62 -10.41 -9.22 -12.43
N ASP A 63 -9.86 -8.33 -13.25
CA ASP A 63 -8.41 -8.08 -13.25
C ASP A 63 -8.00 -7.42 -11.93
N TYR A 64 -6.92 -7.92 -11.33
CA TYR A 64 -6.45 -7.44 -10.03
C TYR A 64 -4.94 -7.25 -9.98
N ARG A 65 -4.55 -6.41 -9.03
CA ARG A 65 -3.16 -6.22 -8.58
C ARG A 65 -3.10 -6.35 -7.06
N THR A 66 -2.00 -6.96 -6.56
CA THR A 66 -1.64 -6.86 -5.15
C THR A 66 -0.67 -5.70 -4.94
N SER A 67 -0.77 -5.06 -3.80
CA SER A 67 0.06 -3.93 -3.38
C SER A 67 0.17 -3.91 -1.85
N PHE A 68 0.73 -2.83 -1.30
CA PHE A 68 0.84 -2.64 0.14
C PHE A 68 0.48 -1.20 0.53
N LEU A 69 -0.19 -1.05 1.67
CA LEU A 69 -0.27 0.20 2.43
C LEU A 69 0.54 0.02 3.72
N GLY A 70 1.72 0.64 3.78
CA GLY A 70 2.66 0.31 4.84
C GLY A 70 2.99 -1.19 4.84
N GLU A 71 2.64 -1.90 5.91
CA GLU A 71 2.80 -3.36 6.02
C GLU A 71 1.54 -4.16 5.64
N MET A 72 0.43 -3.49 5.39
CA MET A 72 -0.83 -4.16 5.08
C MET A 72 -0.88 -4.57 3.59
N PRO A 73 -0.96 -5.86 3.28
CA PRO A 73 -1.16 -6.30 1.91
C PRO A 73 -2.59 -5.96 1.45
N VAL A 74 -2.72 -5.48 0.22
CA VAL A 74 -4.01 -5.10 -0.37
C VAL A 74 -4.20 -5.73 -1.74
N ILE A 75 -5.46 -6.00 -2.10
CA ILE A 75 -5.90 -6.32 -3.45
C ILE A 75 -6.57 -5.07 -4.02
N VAL A 76 -6.23 -4.72 -5.24
CA VAL A 76 -6.92 -3.71 -6.04
C VAL A 76 -7.49 -4.42 -7.26
N VAL A 77 -8.78 -4.26 -7.53
CA VAL A 77 -9.49 -5.05 -8.54
C VAL A 77 -10.49 -4.20 -9.31
N ARG A 78 -10.65 -4.49 -10.61
CA ARG A 78 -11.72 -3.93 -11.44
C ARG A 78 -13.03 -4.64 -11.13
N GLY A 79 -14.02 -3.90 -10.66
CA GLY A 79 -15.39 -4.37 -10.45
C GLY A 79 -16.13 -4.67 -11.75
N ALA A 80 -17.28 -5.31 -11.62
CA ALA A 80 -18.08 -5.77 -12.76
C ALA A 80 -18.65 -4.64 -13.63
N GLN A 81 -18.83 -3.44 -13.07
CA GLN A 81 -19.36 -2.24 -13.75
C GLN A 81 -18.24 -1.24 -14.11
N GLY A 82 -16.97 -1.65 -13.96
CA GLY A 82 -15.81 -0.83 -14.28
C GLY A 82 -15.25 0.01 -13.14
N GLU A 83 -15.88 -0.03 -11.98
CA GLU A 83 -15.40 0.62 -10.75
C GLU A 83 -14.11 -0.06 -10.21
N ILE A 84 -13.34 0.64 -9.41
CA ILE A 84 -12.18 0.08 -8.73
C ILE A 84 -12.51 -0.16 -7.27
N HIS A 85 -12.27 -1.39 -6.80
CA HIS A 85 -12.32 -1.74 -5.40
C HIS A 85 -10.90 -2.00 -4.87
N ALA A 86 -10.71 -1.74 -3.59
CA ALA A 86 -9.52 -2.16 -2.86
C ALA A 86 -9.90 -2.67 -1.47
N PHE A 87 -9.25 -3.74 -1.05
CA PHE A 87 -9.46 -4.34 0.27
C PHE A 87 -8.21 -5.08 0.75
N GLU A 88 -8.12 -5.29 2.05
CA GLU A 88 -7.01 -6.01 2.66
C GLU A 88 -6.88 -7.42 2.07
N ASN A 89 -5.70 -7.81 1.64
CA ASN A 89 -5.41 -9.15 1.11
C ASN A 89 -5.19 -10.15 2.26
N ARG A 90 -6.22 -10.27 3.12
CA ARG A 90 -6.24 -11.24 4.22
C ARG A 90 -7.62 -11.83 4.39
N CYS A 91 -7.68 -13.15 4.39
CA CYS A 91 -8.93 -13.88 4.63
C CYS A 91 -9.42 -13.64 6.05
N ALA A 92 -10.68 -13.21 6.21
CA ALA A 92 -11.30 -12.92 7.49
C ALA A 92 -11.42 -14.16 8.39
N HIS A 93 -11.24 -15.36 7.85
CA HIS A 93 -11.27 -16.59 8.64
C HIS A 93 -10.02 -16.73 9.54
N ARG A 94 -8.82 -16.80 8.95
CA ARG A 94 -7.55 -17.07 9.66
C ARG A 94 -6.36 -16.29 9.07
N GLY A 95 -6.58 -15.22 8.35
CA GLY A 95 -5.55 -14.28 7.90
C GLY A 95 -4.66 -14.76 6.74
N ALA A 96 -4.98 -15.89 6.07
CA ALA A 96 -4.25 -16.29 4.87
C ALA A 96 -4.44 -15.26 3.75
N LEU A 97 -3.45 -15.09 2.88
CA LEU A 97 -3.59 -14.25 1.69
C LEU A 97 -4.71 -14.81 0.80
N ILE A 98 -5.56 -13.92 0.30
CA ILE A 98 -6.66 -14.24 -0.61
C ILE A 98 -6.12 -14.38 -2.05
N ALA A 99 -5.34 -13.39 -2.52
CA ALA A 99 -4.61 -13.43 -3.77
C ALA A 99 -3.12 -13.65 -3.47
N LEU A 100 -2.50 -14.63 -4.13
CA LEU A 100 -1.10 -15.01 -3.91
C LEU A 100 -0.18 -14.38 -4.95
N ASP A 101 -0.69 -14.15 -6.15
CA ASP A 101 0.08 -13.59 -7.26
C ASP A 101 0.04 -12.05 -7.23
N ASP A 102 1.08 -11.43 -7.79
CA ASP A 102 1.18 -9.97 -7.90
C ASP A 102 0.09 -9.36 -8.78
N SER A 103 -0.46 -10.12 -9.72
CA SER A 103 -1.53 -9.72 -10.62
C SER A 103 -2.17 -10.93 -11.28
N GLY A 104 -3.40 -10.76 -11.74
CA GLY A 104 -4.12 -11.80 -12.44
C GLY A 104 -5.54 -11.38 -12.78
N SER A 105 -6.35 -12.34 -13.16
CA SER A 105 -7.80 -12.18 -13.34
C SER A 105 -8.51 -13.28 -12.57
N THR A 106 -9.41 -12.88 -11.68
CA THR A 106 -10.17 -13.82 -10.85
C THR A 106 -11.57 -14.12 -11.38
N GLY A 107 -11.97 -13.48 -12.49
CA GLY A 107 -13.33 -13.55 -12.97
C GLY A 107 -14.28 -12.75 -12.09
N SER A 108 -15.19 -13.41 -11.36
CA SER A 108 -16.23 -12.75 -10.57
C SER A 108 -16.01 -12.77 -9.04
N HIS A 109 -15.05 -13.55 -8.54
CA HIS A 109 -14.82 -13.70 -7.10
C HIS A 109 -13.42 -14.23 -6.79
N PHE A 110 -12.96 -13.95 -5.59
CA PHE A 110 -11.74 -14.52 -5.01
C PHE A 110 -12.10 -15.69 -4.10
N GLN A 111 -11.34 -16.77 -4.17
CA GLN A 111 -11.49 -17.88 -3.26
C GLN A 111 -10.20 -18.12 -2.47
N CYS A 112 -10.28 -18.08 -1.15
CA CYS A 112 -9.16 -18.37 -0.29
C CYS A 112 -8.74 -19.84 -0.44
N ILE A 113 -7.47 -20.07 -0.73
CA ILE A 113 -6.94 -21.44 -0.95
C ILE A 113 -6.97 -22.32 0.29
N TYR A 114 -7.08 -21.71 1.48
CA TYR A 114 -6.97 -22.46 2.74
C TYR A 114 -8.27 -23.18 3.11
N HIS A 115 -9.41 -22.46 3.13
CA HIS A 115 -10.70 -23.06 3.51
C HIS A 115 -11.85 -22.62 2.60
N ALA A 116 -11.54 -22.20 1.37
CA ALA A 116 -12.51 -21.85 0.33
C ALA A 116 -13.54 -20.77 0.75
N TRP A 117 -13.17 -19.86 1.68
CA TRP A 117 -13.95 -18.65 1.88
C TRP A 117 -13.90 -17.81 0.63
N THR A 118 -15.06 -17.41 0.12
CA THR A 118 -15.20 -16.77 -1.19
C THR A 118 -15.68 -15.34 -1.01
N TYR A 119 -14.99 -14.42 -1.69
CA TYR A 119 -15.24 -12.98 -1.65
C TYR A 119 -15.59 -12.49 -3.04
N ASP A 120 -16.58 -11.58 -3.15
CA ASP A 120 -16.86 -10.89 -4.39
C ASP A 120 -15.74 -9.88 -4.76
N LEU A 121 -15.88 -9.22 -5.91
CA LEU A 121 -14.90 -8.23 -6.36
C LEU A 121 -14.85 -6.97 -5.45
N ALA A 122 -15.88 -6.73 -4.64
CA ALA A 122 -15.89 -5.66 -3.64
C ALA A 122 -15.35 -6.10 -2.27
N GLY A 123 -14.82 -7.33 -2.15
CA GLY A 123 -14.29 -7.88 -0.92
C GLY A 123 -15.34 -8.31 0.10
N SER A 124 -16.61 -8.46 -0.29
CA SER A 124 -17.65 -8.97 0.62
C SER A 124 -17.63 -10.50 0.65
N LEU A 125 -17.74 -11.08 1.84
CA LEU A 125 -17.84 -12.55 1.97
C LEU A 125 -19.17 -13.03 1.40
N VAL A 126 -19.12 -13.86 0.34
CA VAL A 126 -20.30 -14.37 -0.35
C VAL A 126 -20.47 -15.89 -0.21
N GLY A 127 -19.39 -16.63 0.06
CA GLY A 127 -19.45 -18.07 0.18
C GLY A 127 -18.51 -18.63 1.26
N ILE A 128 -18.96 -19.73 1.90
CA ILE A 128 -18.19 -20.48 2.89
C ILE A 128 -18.36 -21.96 2.58
N ALA A 129 -17.25 -22.69 2.50
CA ALA A 129 -17.31 -24.14 2.35
C ALA A 129 -18.03 -24.76 3.55
N PHE A 130 -18.92 -25.71 3.29
CA PHE A 130 -19.71 -26.40 4.31
C PHE A 130 -20.52 -25.46 5.22
N GLU A 131 -20.96 -24.30 4.73
CA GLU A 131 -21.76 -23.33 5.49
C GLU A 131 -22.99 -24.00 6.16
N LYS A 132 -23.64 -24.93 5.46
CA LYS A 132 -24.80 -25.71 5.96
C LYS A 132 -24.43 -27.05 6.59
N GLY A 133 -23.15 -27.27 6.85
CA GLY A 133 -22.63 -28.54 7.35
C GLY A 133 -22.43 -29.62 6.28
N SER A 134 -22.09 -30.82 6.73
CA SER A 134 -21.92 -32.00 5.87
C SER A 134 -22.90 -33.09 6.37
N ASN A 135 -23.69 -33.67 5.45
CA ASN A 135 -24.70 -34.66 5.77
C ASN A 135 -25.67 -34.24 6.90
N GLY A 136 -26.05 -32.97 6.94
CA GLY A 136 -26.94 -32.40 7.95
C GLY A 136 -26.33 -32.19 9.34
N GLN A 137 -25.01 -32.32 9.47
CA GLN A 137 -24.29 -32.12 10.74
C GLN A 137 -23.26 -30.99 10.64
N GLY A 138 -23.10 -30.22 11.69
CA GLY A 138 -22.18 -29.08 11.75
C GLY A 138 -22.68 -27.90 10.95
N GLY A 139 -21.76 -27.14 10.38
CA GLY A 139 -22.02 -25.89 9.65
C GLY A 139 -21.84 -24.65 10.51
N MET A 140 -22.12 -23.49 9.92
CA MET A 140 -22.07 -22.21 10.64
C MET A 140 -23.30 -22.07 11.55
N PRO A 141 -23.13 -21.45 12.73
CA PRO A 141 -24.26 -21.19 13.61
C PRO A 141 -25.32 -20.31 12.92
N ALA A 142 -26.59 -20.43 13.29
CA ALA A 142 -27.68 -19.67 12.70
C ALA A 142 -27.52 -18.13 12.86
N SER A 143 -26.75 -17.69 13.85
CA SER A 143 -26.42 -16.28 14.09
C SER A 143 -25.26 -15.76 13.23
N PHE A 144 -24.61 -16.62 12.44
CA PHE A 144 -23.48 -16.18 11.59
C PHE A 144 -23.97 -15.29 10.44
N CYS A 145 -23.44 -14.08 10.38
CA CYS A 145 -23.73 -13.12 9.33
C CYS A 145 -22.49 -12.87 8.46
N LYS A 146 -22.53 -13.26 7.20
CA LYS A 146 -21.42 -13.05 6.26
C LYS A 146 -21.02 -11.59 6.11
N ALA A 147 -21.96 -10.67 6.22
CA ALA A 147 -21.69 -9.24 6.10
C ALA A 147 -20.73 -8.69 7.17
N ASP A 148 -20.65 -9.36 8.33
CA ASP A 148 -19.76 -8.98 9.44
C ASP A 148 -18.35 -9.55 9.29
N HIS A 149 -18.10 -10.36 8.24
CA HIS A 149 -16.89 -11.17 8.08
C HIS A 149 -16.21 -10.93 6.73
N GLY A 150 -15.88 -9.70 6.43
CA GLY A 150 -15.08 -9.32 5.25
C GLY A 150 -13.69 -8.78 5.62
N PRO A 151 -12.74 -8.75 4.68
CA PRO A 151 -11.51 -7.98 4.83
C PRO A 151 -11.83 -6.47 4.93
N ARG A 152 -10.91 -5.71 5.52
CA ARG A 152 -11.04 -4.24 5.57
C ARG A 152 -11.11 -3.68 4.15
N LYS A 153 -12.11 -2.85 3.88
CA LYS A 153 -12.29 -2.17 2.60
C LYS A 153 -11.62 -0.81 2.64
N LEU A 154 -11.04 -0.42 1.51
CA LEU A 154 -10.41 0.87 1.32
C LEU A 154 -11.26 1.72 0.38
N ARG A 155 -11.25 3.03 0.61
CA ARG A 155 -11.75 3.98 -0.40
C ARG A 155 -10.73 4.07 -1.52
N THR A 156 -11.20 4.16 -2.76
CA THR A 156 -10.37 4.28 -3.95
C THR A 156 -10.75 5.51 -4.76
N THR A 157 -9.79 6.03 -5.50
CA THR A 157 -10.01 7.06 -6.52
C THR A 157 -9.01 6.90 -7.66
N VAL A 158 -9.40 7.35 -8.84
CA VAL A 158 -8.52 7.35 -10.02
C VAL A 158 -8.28 8.78 -10.46
N LEU A 159 -7.02 9.16 -10.60
CA LEU A 159 -6.60 10.47 -11.07
C LEU A 159 -5.52 10.30 -12.14
N ALA A 160 -5.78 10.80 -13.34
CA ALA A 160 -4.84 10.75 -14.48
C ALA A 160 -4.29 9.33 -14.76
N GLY A 161 -5.12 8.29 -14.58
CA GLY A 161 -4.72 6.89 -14.76
C GLY A 161 -3.97 6.28 -13.57
N LEU A 162 -3.75 7.03 -12.49
CA LEU A 162 -3.20 6.52 -11.23
C LEU A 162 -4.33 6.12 -10.30
N VAL A 163 -4.27 4.92 -9.74
CA VAL A 163 -5.19 4.44 -8.72
C VAL A 163 -4.61 4.70 -7.34
N PHE A 164 -5.39 5.36 -6.50
CA PHE A 164 -5.07 5.64 -5.11
C PHE A 164 -6.05 4.94 -4.19
N ALA A 165 -5.56 4.55 -3.02
CA ALA A 165 -6.37 3.96 -1.97
C ALA A 165 -6.08 4.61 -0.61
N THR A 166 -7.07 4.65 0.27
CA THR A 166 -6.95 5.13 1.66
C THR A 166 -7.79 4.30 2.60
N LEU A 167 -7.30 4.08 3.82
CA LEU A 167 -8.05 3.44 4.91
C LEU A 167 -8.92 4.42 5.69
N SER A 168 -8.52 5.68 5.74
CA SER A 168 -9.20 6.67 6.56
C SER A 168 -10.43 7.23 5.84
N PRO A 169 -11.59 7.29 6.52
CA PRO A 169 -12.76 8.00 6.01
C PRO A 169 -12.52 9.51 5.93
N ASP A 170 -11.61 10.05 6.75
CA ASP A 170 -11.35 11.49 6.89
C ASP A 170 -10.38 12.02 5.82
N THR A 171 -9.89 11.16 4.92
CA THR A 171 -9.02 11.62 3.82
C THR A 171 -9.81 12.52 2.88
N PRO A 172 -9.36 13.76 2.64
CA PRO A 172 -10.06 14.68 1.74
C PRO A 172 -10.06 14.17 0.29
N PRO A 173 -10.86 14.74 -0.61
CA PRO A 173 -10.79 14.44 -2.04
C PRO A 173 -9.36 14.54 -2.56
N ILE A 174 -8.99 13.70 -3.53
CA ILE A 174 -7.59 13.58 -4.01
C ILE A 174 -7.06 14.90 -4.56
N GLU A 175 -7.91 15.69 -5.22
CA GLU A 175 -7.55 16.98 -5.76
C GLU A 175 -7.19 18.00 -4.66
N GLU A 176 -7.99 18.05 -3.61
CA GLU A 176 -7.73 18.89 -2.44
C GLU A 176 -6.46 18.43 -1.70
N TYR A 177 -6.29 17.11 -1.55
CA TYR A 177 -5.12 16.51 -0.91
C TYR A 177 -3.80 16.84 -1.62
N LEU A 178 -3.79 16.78 -2.94
CA LEU A 178 -2.59 17.04 -3.75
C LEU A 178 -2.32 18.51 -3.98
N GLY A 179 -3.37 19.33 -4.04
CA GLY A 179 -3.29 20.75 -4.38
C GLY A 179 -2.91 21.02 -5.86
N ASP A 180 -3.12 22.24 -6.29
CA ASP A 180 -3.01 22.65 -7.71
C ASP A 180 -1.62 22.43 -8.31
N GLU A 181 -0.57 22.62 -7.53
CA GLU A 181 0.80 22.45 -8.02
C GLU A 181 1.09 21.00 -8.41
N VAL A 182 0.80 20.04 -7.53
CA VAL A 182 1.03 18.61 -7.79
C VAL A 182 0.11 18.12 -8.90
N LEU A 183 -1.16 18.53 -8.89
CA LEU A 183 -2.12 18.22 -9.95
C LEU A 183 -1.65 18.72 -11.32
N GLY A 184 -1.17 19.95 -11.40
CA GLY A 184 -0.63 20.52 -12.63
C GLY A 184 0.56 19.72 -13.17
N ARG A 185 1.46 19.29 -12.29
CA ARG A 185 2.62 18.45 -12.65
C ARG A 185 2.20 17.05 -13.11
N LEU A 186 1.27 16.40 -12.40
CA LEU A 186 0.74 15.09 -12.78
C LEU A 186 0.07 15.13 -14.15
N ARG A 187 -0.83 16.09 -14.37
CA ARG A 187 -1.54 16.25 -15.65
C ARG A 187 -0.59 16.55 -16.83
N ARG A 188 0.51 17.26 -16.58
CA ARG A 188 1.53 17.49 -17.60
C ARG A 188 2.25 16.21 -18.01
N VAL A 189 2.53 15.31 -17.09
CA VAL A 189 3.25 14.05 -17.36
C VAL A 189 2.28 12.99 -17.88
N LEU A 190 1.10 12.89 -17.27
CA LEU A 190 0.11 11.83 -17.53
C LEU A 190 -1.06 12.36 -18.38
N HIS A 191 -0.77 13.15 -19.42
CA HIS A 191 -1.79 13.74 -20.30
C HIS A 191 -2.27 12.79 -21.41
N LYS A 192 -1.63 11.63 -21.55
CA LYS A 192 -1.97 10.59 -22.52
C LYS A 192 -2.19 9.27 -21.79
N GLU A 193 -2.86 8.35 -22.48
CA GLU A 193 -2.96 6.98 -22.02
C GLU A 193 -1.59 6.39 -21.74
N THR A 194 -1.46 5.76 -20.58
CA THR A 194 -0.21 5.14 -20.13
C THR A 194 -0.25 3.64 -20.33
N ARG A 195 0.89 3.06 -20.74
CA ARG A 195 1.07 1.62 -20.88
C ARG A 195 2.23 1.16 -20.01
N VAL A 196 2.00 0.10 -19.23
CA VAL A 196 3.06 -0.56 -18.46
C VAL A 196 3.96 -1.34 -19.40
N MET A 197 5.24 -0.96 -19.49
CA MET A 197 6.23 -1.64 -20.31
C MET A 197 6.97 -2.74 -19.56
N GLY A 198 6.96 -2.70 -18.24
CA GLY A 198 7.60 -3.68 -17.37
C GLY A 198 7.50 -3.26 -15.91
N ARG A 199 7.82 -4.19 -15.02
CA ARG A 199 7.84 -3.96 -13.57
C ARG A 199 9.13 -4.48 -12.99
N PHE A 200 9.59 -3.77 -11.99
CA PHE A 200 10.76 -4.13 -11.22
C PHE A 200 10.47 -3.88 -9.74
N THR A 201 10.66 -4.90 -8.92
CA THR A 201 10.46 -4.82 -7.48
C THR A 201 11.78 -5.10 -6.77
N GLN A 202 12.15 -4.25 -5.83
CA GLN A 202 13.30 -4.45 -4.95
C GLN A 202 12.86 -4.53 -3.50
N ALA A 203 13.38 -5.51 -2.78
CA ALA A 203 13.33 -5.55 -1.32
C ALA A 203 14.62 -4.92 -0.78
N LEU A 204 14.51 -3.79 -0.12
CA LEU A 204 15.64 -3.06 0.47
C LEU A 204 15.65 -3.28 1.99
N PRO A 205 16.77 -3.72 2.59
CA PRO A 205 16.85 -3.96 4.03
C PRO A 205 17.08 -2.64 4.80
N ASN A 206 16.24 -1.64 4.56
CA ASN A 206 16.35 -0.33 5.18
C ASN A 206 14.98 0.24 5.57
N ASN A 207 14.99 1.31 6.36
CA ASN A 207 13.80 2.07 6.67
C ASN A 207 13.34 2.90 5.44
N TRP A 208 12.04 2.99 5.20
CA TRP A 208 11.46 3.72 4.08
C TRP A 208 11.91 5.19 3.97
N LYS A 209 12.17 5.85 5.11
CA LYS A 209 12.64 7.24 5.17
C LYS A 209 14.01 7.41 4.50
N LEU A 210 14.92 6.44 4.67
CA LEU A 210 16.22 6.47 3.99
C LEU A 210 16.07 6.42 2.47
N TYR A 211 15.12 5.63 1.97
CA TYR A 211 14.82 5.60 0.55
C TYR A 211 14.28 6.95 0.05
N VAL A 212 13.34 7.55 0.79
CA VAL A 212 12.78 8.87 0.45
C VAL A 212 13.86 9.96 0.44
N GLU A 213 14.75 9.97 1.43
CA GLU A 213 15.88 10.91 1.47
C GLU A 213 16.84 10.71 0.31
N ASN A 214 17.13 9.44 -0.05
CA ASN A 214 17.95 9.14 -1.22
C ASN A 214 17.31 9.66 -2.51
N VAL A 215 16.01 9.48 -2.70
CA VAL A 215 15.30 9.97 -3.90
C VAL A 215 15.29 11.50 -3.97
N LYS A 216 15.18 12.19 -2.83
CA LYS A 216 15.23 13.65 -2.76
C LYS A 216 16.64 14.22 -2.91
N GLY A 217 17.65 13.48 -2.48
CA GLY A 217 19.04 13.93 -2.50
C GLY A 217 19.62 13.89 -3.90
N THR A 218 19.95 15.05 -4.49
CA THR A 218 20.54 15.14 -5.83
C THR A 218 22.07 14.99 -5.82
N TYR A 219 22.70 15.15 -4.67
CA TYR A 219 24.16 15.18 -4.53
C TYR A 219 24.84 13.88 -4.99
N HIS A 220 24.24 12.72 -4.67
CA HIS A 220 24.81 11.42 -5.03
C HIS A 220 24.62 11.07 -6.53
N ALA A 221 23.66 11.68 -7.22
CA ALA A 221 23.24 11.26 -8.55
C ALA A 221 24.40 11.27 -9.57
N SER A 222 25.16 12.37 -9.64
CA SER A 222 26.30 12.51 -10.55
C SER A 222 27.50 11.66 -10.15
N LEU A 223 27.57 11.18 -8.91
CA LEU A 223 28.67 10.37 -8.40
C LEU A 223 28.41 8.87 -8.52
N LEU A 224 27.17 8.44 -8.31
CA LEU A 224 26.83 7.03 -8.17
C LEU A 224 26.00 6.46 -9.33
N HIS A 225 25.30 7.30 -10.10
CA HIS A 225 24.52 6.81 -11.22
C HIS A 225 25.30 6.91 -12.55
N THR A 226 25.56 5.77 -13.14
CA THR A 226 26.29 5.64 -14.41
C THR A 226 25.73 6.53 -15.52
N PHE A 227 24.40 6.68 -15.60
CA PHE A 227 23.74 7.57 -16.55
C PHE A 227 24.28 9.00 -16.48
N PHE A 228 24.30 9.60 -15.28
CA PHE A 228 24.80 10.97 -15.11
C PHE A 228 26.29 11.08 -15.40
N GLY A 229 27.08 10.08 -15.01
CA GLY A 229 28.50 10.03 -15.32
C GLY A 229 28.77 9.91 -16.82
N THR A 230 28.03 9.04 -17.52
CA THR A 230 28.18 8.81 -18.97
C THR A 230 27.82 10.05 -19.79
N PHE A 231 26.71 10.69 -19.47
CA PHE A 231 26.24 11.87 -20.21
C PHE A 231 26.77 13.19 -19.65
N ARG A 232 27.61 13.16 -18.62
CA ARG A 232 28.19 14.33 -17.94
C ARG A 232 27.13 15.37 -17.53
N ILE A 233 25.99 14.90 -17.06
CA ILE A 233 24.87 15.71 -16.60
C ILE A 233 24.99 15.87 -15.10
N THR A 234 25.14 17.11 -14.61
CA THR A 234 25.15 17.41 -13.18
C THR A 234 23.94 18.29 -12.87
N ARG A 235 23.05 17.82 -11.98
CA ARG A 235 21.99 18.64 -11.40
C ARG A 235 22.28 18.81 -9.90
N LEU A 236 22.87 19.93 -9.56
CA LEU A 236 23.05 20.37 -8.17
C LEU A 236 22.16 21.61 -7.94
N THR A 237 20.84 21.43 -7.95
CA THR A 237 19.93 22.49 -7.54
C THR A 237 19.27 22.10 -6.24
N GLN A 238 19.76 22.61 -5.13
CA GLN A 238 19.05 22.63 -3.87
C GLN A 238 18.48 24.05 -3.67
N GLY A 239 17.16 24.18 -3.80
CA GLY A 239 16.48 25.37 -3.31
C GLY A 239 16.35 25.34 -1.79
N ALA A 240 16.31 26.49 -1.13
CA ALA A 240 16.14 26.62 0.32
C ALA A 240 14.83 26.01 0.87
N ALA A 241 13.93 25.56 0.01
CA ALA A 241 12.63 24.97 0.33
C ALA A 241 12.53 23.47 0.00
N SER A 242 13.61 22.78 -0.33
CA SER A 242 13.58 21.33 -0.62
C SER A 242 13.90 20.53 0.63
N TRP A 243 12.93 20.40 1.50
CA TRP A 243 12.95 19.53 2.70
C TRP A 243 11.84 18.53 2.65
#